data_d2ca939803f893ecfcff8766e5e06702
#
_entry.id   d2ca939803f893ecfcff8766e5e06702
#
_cell.length_a   1.000
_cell.length_b   1.000
_cell.length_c   1.000
_cell.angle_alpha   90.00
_cell.angle_beta   90.00
_cell.angle_gamma   90.00
#
_symmetry.space_group_name_H-M   'P 1'
#
loop_
_entity.id
_entity.type
_entity.pdbx_description
1 polymer ?
#
loop_
_entity_poly.entity_id
_entity_poly.type
_entity_poly.pdbx_seq_one_letter_code
_entity_poly.pdbx_strand_id
1 'polypeptide(L)'
;MKSAKWTDYSVIASGDGYKLERWGKVILLRPDPQAIWKSSFDMEKYPGLCAKYERSETGGGRWKFFKELPSEWSVSYKDLKFKVKPMGFKHTGLFPEQAVNWDMMRSLISGAGREISVLNLFAYTGGATVACLKAGASVCHVDAAKAMVERAGENVRLSGLAGKNVRYIIDDCKKFVEREIRRGRKYDAVIMDPPSYGRGANGEVWKLETELFPLVTLCEKVLSDKPLFFLINSYTTGLQPQVIKNVLEIAVKRKRGGDVSAYEVGLDTEESGVILPCGNSGTVIF
;
A
#
# COMPACT_ATOMS: atom_id res chain seq x y z
N MET A 1 -5.11 -15.99 -4.25
CA MET A 1 -4.34 -15.06 -3.41
C MET A 1 -2.92 -14.93 -3.95
N LYS A 2 -2.33 -13.75 -3.88
CA LYS A 2 -0.95 -13.48 -4.32
C LYS A 2 -0.10 -13.04 -3.13
N SER A 3 1.13 -13.57 -3.03
CA SER A 3 2.14 -13.16 -2.05
C SER A 3 3.49 -12.91 -2.71
N ALA A 4 4.38 -12.21 -2.03
CA ALA A 4 5.74 -11.93 -2.48
C ALA A 4 6.75 -12.37 -1.42
N LYS A 5 7.88 -12.91 -1.88
CA LYS A 5 8.95 -13.37 -0.98
C LYS A 5 9.90 -12.23 -0.64
N TRP A 6 10.03 -11.98 0.65
CA TRP A 6 10.96 -11.02 1.23
C TRP A 6 12.18 -11.71 1.85
N THR A 7 13.30 -11.01 1.92
CA THR A 7 14.48 -11.42 2.71
C THR A 7 14.54 -10.74 4.07
N ASP A 8 14.22 -9.45 4.12
CA ASP A 8 14.29 -8.64 5.34
C ASP A 8 12.98 -8.58 6.14
N TYR A 9 11.91 -9.23 5.65
CA TYR A 9 10.62 -9.29 6.31
C TYR A 9 10.05 -10.72 6.22
N SER A 10 9.34 -11.15 7.26
CA SER A 10 8.53 -12.37 7.24
C SER A 10 7.45 -12.34 8.31
N VAL A 11 6.38 -13.09 8.10
CA VAL A 11 5.42 -13.47 9.14
C VAL A 11 5.89 -14.81 9.70
N ILE A 12 6.43 -14.79 10.91
CA ILE A 12 6.93 -15.99 11.60
C ILE A 12 5.77 -16.90 11.96
N ALA A 13 4.72 -16.34 12.56
CA ALA A 13 3.49 -17.04 12.96
C ALA A 13 2.29 -16.12 12.87
N SER A 14 1.10 -16.70 12.71
CA SER A 14 -0.17 -16.00 12.76
C SER A 14 -1.24 -16.84 13.44
N GLY A 15 -2.14 -16.21 14.17
CA GLY A 15 -3.23 -16.86 14.88
C GLY A 15 -3.67 -16.08 16.10
N ASP A 16 -4.75 -16.50 16.74
CA ASP A 16 -5.28 -15.89 17.96
C ASP A 16 -5.51 -14.37 17.86
N GLY A 17 -5.81 -13.87 16.63
CA GLY A 17 -6.01 -12.45 16.36
C GLY A 17 -4.72 -11.62 16.23
N TYR A 18 -3.56 -12.27 16.08
CA TYR A 18 -2.25 -11.63 16.00
C TYR A 18 -1.40 -12.20 14.86
N LYS A 19 -0.35 -11.45 14.51
CA LYS A 19 0.76 -11.89 13.68
C LYS A 19 2.09 -11.53 14.33
N LEU A 20 3.00 -12.47 14.35
CA LEU A 20 4.38 -12.31 14.80
C LEU A 20 5.25 -12.08 13.56
N GLU A 21 5.91 -10.94 13.48
CA GLU A 21 6.61 -10.51 12.30
C GLU A 21 8.07 -10.20 12.58
N ARG A 22 8.93 -10.55 11.65
CA ARG A 22 10.33 -10.12 11.61
C ARG A 22 10.49 -8.97 10.63
N TRP A 23 11.05 -7.86 11.08
CA TRP A 23 11.36 -6.66 10.33
C TRP A 23 12.88 -6.39 10.39
N GLY A 24 13.65 -7.00 9.51
CA GLY A 24 15.10 -7.08 9.63
C GLY A 24 15.51 -7.87 10.86
N LYS A 25 16.09 -7.18 11.86
CA LYS A 25 16.47 -7.77 13.17
C LYS A 25 15.41 -7.59 14.27
N VAL A 26 14.34 -6.86 13.99
CA VAL A 26 13.32 -6.51 14.98
C VAL A 26 12.11 -7.44 14.83
N ILE A 27 11.65 -8.01 15.94
CA ILE A 27 10.49 -8.90 15.99
C ILE A 27 9.35 -8.17 16.69
N LEU A 28 8.20 -8.07 15.99
CA LEU A 28 7.02 -7.35 16.44
C LEU A 28 5.81 -8.29 16.49
N LEU A 29 4.99 -8.15 17.53
CA LEU A 29 3.69 -8.80 17.64
C LEU A 29 2.60 -7.75 17.45
N ARG A 30 1.82 -7.90 16.37
CA ARG A 30 0.77 -6.93 16.02
C ARG A 30 -0.60 -7.60 15.88
N PRO A 31 -1.69 -6.92 16.26
CA PRO A 31 -3.04 -7.44 16.06
C PRO A 31 -3.34 -7.60 14.56
N ASP A 32 -3.90 -8.75 14.22
CA ASP A 32 -4.46 -9.02 12.91
C ASP A 32 -5.78 -9.77 13.04
N PRO A 33 -6.94 -9.10 12.86
CA PRO A 33 -8.24 -9.72 13.08
C PRO A 33 -8.59 -10.80 12.04
N GLN A 34 -7.82 -10.92 10.95
CA GLN A 34 -8.01 -11.99 9.97
C GLN A 34 -7.42 -13.33 10.44
N ALA A 35 -6.47 -13.30 11.39
CA ALA A 35 -5.82 -14.50 11.93
C ALA A 35 -6.69 -15.15 13.03
N ILE A 36 -7.87 -15.67 12.65
CA ILE A 36 -8.86 -16.23 13.58
C ILE A 36 -8.56 -17.68 14.00
N TRP A 37 -7.61 -18.34 13.37
CA TRP A 37 -7.16 -19.69 13.73
C TRP A 37 -6.24 -19.68 14.94
N LYS A 38 -5.98 -20.86 15.47
CA LYS A 38 -5.10 -21.04 16.63
C LYS A 38 -3.65 -21.02 16.19
N SER A 39 -2.79 -20.30 16.89
CA SER A 39 -1.35 -20.41 16.72
C SER A 39 -0.83 -21.71 17.35
N SER A 40 0.23 -22.30 16.81
CA SER A 40 0.84 -23.53 17.34
C SER A 40 1.63 -23.29 18.63
N PHE A 41 1.98 -22.03 18.92
CA PHE A 41 2.71 -21.65 20.13
C PHE A 41 2.27 -20.27 20.64
N ASP A 42 2.62 -19.97 21.88
CA ASP A 42 2.40 -18.67 22.51
C ASP A 42 3.37 -17.61 21.94
N MET A 43 2.87 -16.81 20.98
CA MET A 43 3.68 -15.78 20.32
C MET A 43 4.22 -14.70 21.26
N GLU A 44 3.59 -14.50 22.42
CA GLU A 44 4.07 -13.53 23.42
C GLU A 44 5.35 -14.01 24.13
N LYS A 45 5.57 -15.32 24.16
CA LYS A 45 6.77 -15.95 24.71
C LYS A 45 7.86 -16.21 23.67
N TYR A 46 7.67 -15.71 22.44
CA TYR A 46 8.65 -15.95 21.39
C TYR A 46 10.03 -15.36 21.74
N PRO A 47 11.11 -16.18 21.69
CA PRO A 47 12.45 -15.70 22.01
C PRO A 47 12.85 -14.60 21.02
N GLY A 48 13.14 -13.42 21.52
CA GLY A 48 13.52 -12.32 20.64
C GLY A 48 12.41 -11.32 20.37
N LEU A 49 11.16 -11.53 20.85
CA LEU A 49 10.10 -10.52 20.75
C LEU A 49 10.60 -9.17 21.31
N CYS A 50 10.50 -8.14 20.48
CA CYS A 50 11.00 -6.79 20.80
C CYS A 50 9.89 -5.86 21.29
N ALA A 51 8.72 -5.90 20.63
CA ALA A 51 7.57 -5.09 21.02
C ALA A 51 6.25 -5.73 20.59
N LYS A 52 5.20 -5.42 21.35
CA LYS A 52 3.81 -5.80 21.06
C LYS A 52 2.95 -4.55 20.97
N TYR A 53 2.04 -4.51 19.99
CA TYR A 53 0.99 -3.50 19.97
C TYR A 53 -0.24 -4.00 20.70
N GLU A 54 -0.63 -3.32 21.76
CA GLU A 54 -1.83 -3.60 22.54
C GLU A 54 -2.96 -2.67 22.10
N ARG A 55 -4.10 -3.25 21.68
CA ARG A 55 -5.30 -2.47 21.37
C ARG A 55 -5.96 -1.98 22.65
N SER A 56 -6.51 -0.77 22.64
CA SER A 56 -7.41 -0.30 23.69
C SER A 56 -8.86 -0.65 23.34
N GLU A 57 -9.70 -0.78 24.35
CA GLU A 57 -11.14 -1.05 24.18
C GLU A 57 -11.89 0.11 23.50
N THR A 58 -11.38 1.34 23.62
CA THR A 58 -11.96 2.56 23.07
C THR A 58 -11.47 2.90 21.66
N GLY A 59 -10.67 2.02 21.04
CA GLY A 59 -10.01 2.25 19.77
C GLY A 59 -8.59 2.80 19.93
N GLY A 60 -7.74 2.60 18.92
CA GLY A 60 -6.31 2.89 19.02
C GLY A 60 -5.53 1.83 19.80
N GLY A 61 -4.52 2.25 20.55
CA GLY A 61 -3.67 1.36 21.35
C GLY A 61 -2.28 1.94 21.56
N ARG A 62 -1.39 1.12 22.11
CA ARG A 62 -0.01 1.51 22.40
C ARG A 62 0.97 0.39 22.14
N TRP A 63 2.22 0.74 21.87
CA TRP A 63 3.32 -0.20 21.82
C TRP A 63 3.84 -0.47 23.24
N LYS A 64 3.96 -1.76 23.57
CA LYS A 64 4.67 -2.24 24.76
C LYS A 64 6.02 -2.77 24.29
N PHE A 65 7.10 -2.17 24.76
CA PHE A 65 8.46 -2.54 24.41
C PHE A 65 9.03 -3.49 25.44
N PHE A 66 9.64 -4.59 24.99
CA PHE A 66 10.34 -5.58 25.82
C PHE A 66 11.85 -5.45 25.68
N LYS A 67 12.32 -4.80 24.59
CA LYS A 67 13.71 -4.50 24.31
C LYS A 67 13.85 -3.09 23.83
N GLU A 68 15.02 -2.50 24.02
CA GLU A 68 15.36 -1.24 23.39
C GLU A 68 15.42 -1.41 21.87
N LEU A 69 14.79 -0.51 21.13
CA LEU A 69 14.75 -0.50 19.68
C LEU A 69 15.37 0.79 19.15
N PRO A 70 16.00 0.73 17.96
CA PRO A 70 16.33 1.94 17.24
C PRO A 70 15.07 2.80 17.03
N SER A 71 15.21 4.11 17.04
CA SER A 71 14.10 5.04 16.77
C SER A 71 13.46 4.79 15.40
N GLU A 72 14.28 4.32 14.43
CA GLU A 72 13.87 3.78 13.13
C GLU A 72 14.98 2.89 12.57
N TRP A 73 14.61 1.98 11.65
CA TRP A 73 15.55 1.13 10.90
C TRP A 73 15.08 0.96 9.45
N SER A 74 15.84 0.25 8.65
CA SER A 74 15.48 0.00 7.25
C SER A 74 15.26 -1.49 7.00
N VAL A 75 14.35 -1.79 6.07
CA VAL A 75 14.15 -3.10 5.46
C VAL A 75 14.25 -2.98 3.96
N SER A 76 14.66 -4.06 3.29
CA SER A 76 14.83 -4.11 1.85
C SER A 76 13.87 -5.10 1.22
N TYR A 77 13.33 -4.73 0.06
CA TYR A 77 12.67 -5.64 -0.86
C TYR A 77 13.40 -5.60 -2.20
N LYS A 78 14.11 -6.68 -2.52
CA LYS A 78 15.01 -6.69 -3.68
C LYS A 78 15.99 -5.50 -3.59
N ASP A 79 15.94 -4.59 -4.55
CA ASP A 79 16.76 -3.40 -4.65
C ASP A 79 16.09 -2.11 -4.13
N LEU A 80 14.94 -2.23 -3.46
CA LEU A 80 14.21 -1.14 -2.82
C LEU A 80 14.47 -1.13 -1.31
N LYS A 81 14.60 0.05 -0.71
CA LYS A 81 14.83 0.21 0.74
C LYS A 81 13.81 1.14 1.37
N PHE A 82 13.33 0.75 2.53
CA PHE A 82 12.28 1.47 3.25
C PHE A 82 12.61 1.65 4.72
N LYS A 83 12.40 2.86 5.23
CA LYS A 83 12.47 3.14 6.66
C LYS A 83 11.19 2.67 7.34
N VAL A 84 11.35 1.98 8.45
CA VAL A 84 10.27 1.46 9.28
C VAL A 84 10.51 1.78 10.76
N LYS A 85 9.43 1.91 11.52
CA LYS A 85 9.42 2.07 12.97
C LYS A 85 8.05 1.74 13.53
N PRO A 86 7.90 1.42 14.81
CA PRO A 86 6.61 1.46 15.49
C PRO A 86 6.01 2.86 15.37
N MET A 87 4.87 2.97 14.69
CA MET A 87 4.15 4.23 14.47
C MET A 87 2.90 4.29 15.35
N GLY A 88 2.22 5.43 15.34
CA GLY A 88 0.87 5.52 15.88
C GLY A 88 -0.03 4.43 15.28
N PHE A 89 -1.00 3.96 16.04
CA PHE A 89 -1.73 2.74 15.72
C PHE A 89 -0.77 1.53 15.58
N LYS A 90 -1.22 0.45 14.95
CA LYS A 90 -0.41 -0.77 14.77
C LYS A 90 0.57 -0.73 13.58
N HIS A 91 0.71 0.42 12.90
CA HIS A 91 1.48 0.52 11.66
C HIS A 91 2.99 0.58 11.90
N THR A 92 3.75 0.19 10.89
CA THR A 92 5.22 0.22 10.87
C THR A 92 5.79 1.13 9.79
N GLY A 93 4.90 1.74 8.99
CA GLY A 93 5.28 2.61 7.87
C GLY A 93 5.41 1.89 6.53
N LEU A 94 5.11 0.59 6.45
CA LEU A 94 5.15 -0.17 5.20
C LEU A 94 4.09 -1.27 5.21
N PHE A 95 3.60 -1.64 4.03
CA PHE A 95 2.68 -2.73 3.77
C PHE A 95 3.38 -3.78 2.89
N PRO A 96 4.00 -4.81 3.50
CA PRO A 96 4.83 -5.78 2.76
C PRO A 96 4.07 -6.59 1.71
N GLU A 97 2.79 -6.86 1.92
CA GLU A 97 1.92 -7.57 0.98
C GLU A 97 1.78 -6.86 -0.36
N GLN A 98 2.03 -5.53 -0.41
CA GLN A 98 2.00 -4.75 -1.64
C GLN A 98 3.19 -5.02 -2.57
N ALA A 99 4.20 -5.73 -2.12
CA ALA A 99 5.37 -6.06 -2.94
C ALA A 99 5.01 -6.83 -4.22
N VAL A 100 3.96 -7.62 -4.19
CA VAL A 100 3.39 -8.30 -5.37
C VAL A 100 2.93 -7.31 -6.46
N ASN A 101 2.32 -6.21 -6.02
CA ASN A 101 1.88 -5.14 -6.91
C ASN A 101 3.07 -4.30 -7.39
N TRP A 102 4.09 -4.10 -6.54
CA TRP A 102 5.32 -3.41 -6.95
C TRP A 102 6.04 -4.17 -8.06
N ASP A 103 6.12 -5.51 -7.97
CA ASP A 103 6.73 -6.33 -9.02
C ASP A 103 5.97 -6.24 -10.35
N MET A 104 4.63 -6.31 -10.30
CA MET A 104 3.78 -6.14 -11.49
C MET A 104 4.00 -4.77 -12.13
N MET A 105 3.90 -3.68 -11.36
CA MET A 105 4.09 -2.32 -11.86
C MET A 105 5.48 -2.13 -12.47
N ARG A 106 6.53 -2.64 -11.80
CA ARG A 106 7.91 -2.57 -12.31
C ARG A 106 8.06 -3.29 -13.65
N SER A 107 7.48 -4.48 -13.77
CA SER A 107 7.51 -5.25 -15.02
C SER A 107 6.83 -4.51 -16.16
N LEU A 108 5.63 -3.97 -15.93
CA LEU A 108 4.88 -3.21 -16.92
C LEU A 108 5.61 -1.94 -17.36
N ILE A 109 6.12 -1.15 -16.39
CA ILE A 109 6.83 0.10 -16.67
C ILE A 109 8.11 -0.17 -17.46
N SER A 110 8.94 -1.14 -17.02
CA SER A 110 10.20 -1.47 -17.69
C SER A 110 9.99 -2.06 -19.09
N GLY A 111 8.86 -2.76 -19.32
CA GLY A 111 8.50 -3.35 -20.60
C GLY A 111 7.80 -2.41 -21.58
N ALA A 112 7.44 -1.20 -21.15
CA ALA A 112 6.59 -0.29 -21.96
C ALA A 112 7.30 0.30 -23.19
N GLY A 113 8.64 0.34 -23.21
CA GLY A 113 9.43 0.91 -24.33
C GLY A 113 9.27 2.42 -24.53
N ARG A 114 8.68 3.14 -23.57
CA ARG A 114 8.45 4.58 -23.58
C ARG A 114 8.49 5.15 -22.16
N GLU A 115 8.59 6.46 -22.05
CA GLU A 115 8.42 7.13 -20.76
C GLU A 115 7.01 6.93 -20.21
N ILE A 116 6.92 6.64 -18.92
CA ILE A 116 5.68 6.40 -18.20
C ILE A 116 5.51 7.42 -17.10
N SER A 117 4.35 8.08 -17.08
CA SER A 117 3.92 8.98 -16.00
C SER A 117 2.87 8.30 -15.13
N VAL A 118 3.12 8.27 -13.81
CA VAL A 118 2.28 7.58 -12.82
C VAL A 118 1.68 8.58 -11.86
N LEU A 119 0.36 8.49 -11.64
CA LEU A 119 -0.34 9.17 -10.56
C LEU A 119 -0.56 8.17 -9.42
N ASN A 120 0.05 8.43 -8.26
CA ASN A 120 -0.10 7.61 -7.05
C ASN A 120 -0.86 8.42 -6.00
N LEU A 121 -2.10 8.00 -5.70
CA LEU A 121 -3.03 8.61 -4.77
C LEU A 121 -3.10 7.82 -3.46
N PHE A 122 -3.29 8.52 -2.33
CA PHE A 122 -3.18 7.93 -0.99
C PHE A 122 -1.83 7.22 -0.82
N ALA A 123 -0.79 7.90 -1.28
CA ALA A 123 0.48 7.27 -1.60
C ALA A 123 1.32 6.93 -0.36
N TYR A 124 0.86 7.35 0.85
CA TYR A 124 1.45 7.02 2.14
C TYR A 124 2.96 7.28 2.18
N THR A 125 3.75 6.31 2.66
CA THR A 125 5.22 6.40 2.76
C THR A 125 5.95 6.08 1.44
N GLY A 126 5.21 5.92 0.34
CA GLY A 126 5.74 5.86 -1.01
C GLY A 126 6.25 4.49 -1.46
N GLY A 127 5.77 3.38 -0.93
CA GLY A 127 6.17 2.04 -1.40
C GLY A 127 6.01 1.88 -2.91
N ALA A 128 4.80 2.15 -3.43
CA ALA A 128 4.52 2.12 -4.87
C ALA A 128 5.31 3.19 -5.65
N THR A 129 5.48 4.39 -5.07
CA THR A 129 6.29 5.47 -5.67
C THR A 129 7.72 5.04 -5.90
N VAL A 130 8.39 4.46 -4.88
CA VAL A 130 9.76 3.96 -4.99
C VAL A 130 9.86 2.87 -6.06
N ALA A 131 8.90 1.94 -6.10
CA ALA A 131 8.87 0.85 -7.08
C ALA A 131 8.74 1.38 -8.52
N CYS A 132 7.84 2.34 -8.77
CA CYS A 132 7.65 2.95 -10.08
C CYS A 132 8.87 3.77 -10.54
N LEU A 133 9.44 4.59 -9.64
CA LEU A 133 10.66 5.37 -9.92
C LEU A 133 11.85 4.46 -10.25
N LYS A 134 11.98 3.33 -9.55
CA LYS A 134 13.05 2.35 -9.81
C LYS A 134 12.93 1.70 -11.18
N ALA A 135 11.69 1.53 -11.66
CA ALA A 135 11.40 1.02 -13.00
C ALA A 135 11.56 2.08 -14.12
N GLY A 136 11.85 3.33 -13.77
CA GLY A 136 12.10 4.40 -14.73
C GLY A 136 10.94 5.36 -14.98
N ALA A 137 9.81 5.21 -14.28
CA ALA A 137 8.68 6.13 -14.43
C ALA A 137 8.95 7.49 -13.77
N SER A 138 8.22 8.52 -14.23
CA SER A 138 7.98 9.74 -13.47
C SER A 138 6.74 9.55 -12.58
N VAL A 139 6.75 10.08 -11.36
CA VAL A 139 5.66 9.84 -10.40
C VAL A 139 5.14 11.14 -9.80
N CYS A 140 3.82 11.31 -9.81
CA CYS A 140 3.12 12.29 -8.99
C CYS A 140 2.58 11.57 -7.74
N HIS A 141 3.23 11.80 -6.59
CA HIS A 141 2.93 11.23 -5.29
C HIS A 141 1.99 12.19 -4.53
N VAL A 142 0.78 11.75 -4.23
CA VAL A 142 -0.24 12.56 -3.57
C VAL A 142 -0.71 11.89 -2.28
N ASP A 143 -0.59 12.60 -1.17
CA ASP A 143 -1.12 12.18 0.13
C ASP A 143 -1.50 13.42 0.95
N ALA A 144 -2.55 13.33 1.77
CA ALA A 144 -2.98 14.44 2.61
C ALA A 144 -2.08 14.65 3.84
N ALA A 145 -1.36 13.62 4.28
CA ALA A 145 -0.52 13.64 5.47
C ALA A 145 0.91 14.08 5.16
N LYS A 146 1.27 15.31 5.50
CA LYS A 146 2.62 15.88 5.28
C LYS A 146 3.75 14.96 5.73
N ALA A 147 3.65 14.38 6.94
CA ALA A 147 4.69 13.50 7.47
C ALA A 147 4.87 12.22 6.62
N MET A 148 3.81 11.72 5.96
CA MET A 148 3.89 10.57 5.07
C MET A 148 4.58 10.94 3.76
N VAL A 149 4.28 12.10 3.22
CA VAL A 149 4.94 12.64 2.01
C VAL A 149 6.44 12.87 2.26
N GLU A 150 6.80 13.42 3.42
CA GLU A 150 8.21 13.59 3.81
C GLU A 150 8.93 12.25 3.93
N ARG A 151 8.28 11.25 4.56
CA ARG A 151 8.80 9.88 4.66
C ARG A 151 8.96 9.23 3.28
N ALA A 152 8.05 9.46 2.34
CA ALA A 152 8.20 8.98 0.97
C ALA A 152 9.46 9.54 0.30
N GLY A 153 9.75 10.84 0.50
CA GLY A 153 11.00 11.46 0.04
C GLY A 153 12.25 10.82 0.64
N GLU A 154 12.20 10.44 1.94
CA GLU A 154 13.29 9.71 2.59
C GLU A 154 13.49 8.32 1.98
N ASN A 155 12.40 7.56 1.72
CA ASN A 155 12.45 6.23 1.12
C ASN A 155 12.97 6.27 -0.32
N VAL A 156 12.61 7.29 -1.10
CA VAL A 156 13.15 7.55 -2.43
C VAL A 156 14.69 7.76 -2.37
N ARG A 157 15.16 8.61 -1.46
CA ARG A 157 16.62 8.84 -1.27
C ARG A 157 17.34 7.57 -0.79
N LEU A 158 16.76 6.86 0.19
CA LEU A 158 17.32 5.63 0.74
C LEU A 158 17.46 4.52 -0.31
N SER A 159 16.54 4.48 -1.28
CA SER A 159 16.58 3.55 -2.42
C SER A 159 17.53 3.99 -3.56
N GLY A 160 18.33 5.07 -3.36
CA GLY A 160 19.26 5.58 -4.35
C GLY A 160 18.59 6.27 -5.55
N LEU A 161 17.40 6.82 -5.36
CA LEU A 161 16.58 7.42 -6.42
C LEU A 161 16.52 8.97 -6.31
N ALA A 162 17.41 9.57 -5.54
CA ALA A 162 17.56 11.03 -5.49
C ALA A 162 17.80 11.56 -6.93
N GLY A 163 17.08 12.58 -7.33
CA GLY A 163 17.15 13.12 -8.70
C GLY A 163 16.24 12.46 -9.74
N LYS A 164 15.51 11.41 -9.40
CA LYS A 164 14.44 10.89 -10.25
C LYS A 164 13.24 11.86 -10.28
N ASN A 165 12.47 11.83 -11.36
CA ASN A 165 11.36 12.74 -11.57
C ASN A 165 10.16 12.36 -10.69
N VAL A 166 10.07 12.98 -9.50
CA VAL A 166 8.96 12.81 -8.57
C VAL A 166 8.41 14.15 -8.13
N ARG A 167 7.09 14.29 -8.17
CA ARG A 167 6.36 15.45 -7.60
C ARG A 167 5.68 15.00 -6.32
N TYR A 168 6.02 15.63 -5.21
CA TYR A 168 5.38 15.41 -3.91
C TYR A 168 4.28 16.43 -3.69
N ILE A 169 3.07 15.97 -3.46
CA ILE A 169 1.87 16.79 -3.31
C ILE A 169 1.21 16.45 -1.97
N ILE A 170 1.08 17.45 -1.11
CA ILE A 170 0.32 17.35 0.15
C ILE A 170 -1.06 17.92 -0.11
N ASP A 171 -2.06 17.03 -0.34
CA ASP A 171 -3.40 17.47 -0.73
C ASP A 171 -4.44 16.35 -0.60
N ASP A 172 -5.71 16.75 -0.58
CA ASP A 172 -6.84 15.82 -0.79
C ASP A 172 -6.80 15.23 -2.21
N CYS A 173 -6.84 13.90 -2.30
CA CYS A 173 -6.69 13.19 -3.57
C CYS A 173 -7.78 13.53 -4.58
N LYS A 174 -9.05 13.63 -4.17
CA LYS A 174 -10.17 13.97 -5.05
C LYS A 174 -10.04 15.39 -5.61
N LYS A 175 -9.79 16.35 -4.73
CA LYS A 175 -9.55 17.77 -5.11
C LYS A 175 -8.33 17.91 -6.03
N PHE A 176 -7.28 17.13 -5.78
CA PHE A 176 -6.11 17.11 -6.65
C PHE A 176 -6.45 16.61 -8.05
N VAL A 177 -7.15 15.46 -8.18
CA VAL A 177 -7.56 14.91 -9.48
C VAL A 177 -8.46 15.88 -10.24
N GLU A 178 -9.43 16.53 -9.58
CA GLU A 178 -10.27 17.56 -10.19
C GLU A 178 -9.47 18.73 -10.78
N ARG A 179 -8.39 19.15 -10.08
CA ARG A 179 -7.48 20.18 -10.59
C ARG A 179 -6.65 19.70 -11.78
N GLU A 180 -6.17 18.46 -11.77
CA GLU A 180 -5.42 17.89 -12.89
C GLU A 180 -6.30 17.75 -14.14
N ILE A 181 -7.59 17.40 -13.98
CA ILE A 181 -8.58 17.40 -15.08
C ILE A 181 -8.71 18.81 -15.69
N ARG A 182 -8.91 19.85 -14.84
CA ARG A 182 -9.03 21.25 -15.33
C ARG A 182 -7.76 21.74 -16.03
N ARG A 183 -6.58 21.22 -15.66
CA ARG A 183 -5.28 21.53 -16.26
C ARG A 183 -4.98 20.71 -17.52
N GLY A 184 -5.84 19.78 -17.89
CA GLY A 184 -5.61 18.86 -19.01
C GLY A 184 -4.43 17.91 -18.78
N ARG A 185 -4.00 17.68 -17.52
CA ARG A 185 -2.90 16.77 -17.22
C ARG A 185 -3.33 15.32 -17.41
N LYS A 186 -2.41 14.51 -17.94
CA LYS A 186 -2.63 13.09 -18.23
C LYS A 186 -1.52 12.24 -17.62
N TYR A 187 -1.89 11.01 -17.28
CA TYR A 187 -1.01 10.00 -16.69
C TYR A 187 -1.20 8.65 -17.41
N ASP A 188 -0.11 7.93 -17.56
CA ASP A 188 -0.14 6.60 -18.19
C ASP A 188 -0.60 5.52 -17.23
N ALA A 189 -0.43 5.76 -15.94
CA ALA A 189 -0.91 4.85 -14.92
C ALA A 189 -1.48 5.59 -13.71
N VAL A 190 -2.48 4.97 -13.07
CA VAL A 190 -3.06 5.44 -11.81
C VAL A 190 -2.98 4.31 -10.78
N ILE A 191 -2.51 4.66 -9.59
CA ILE A 191 -2.46 3.80 -8.41
C ILE A 191 -3.27 4.49 -7.32
N MET A 192 -4.09 3.74 -6.58
CA MET A 192 -4.77 4.26 -5.40
C MET A 192 -4.90 3.21 -4.30
N ASP A 193 -4.76 3.66 -3.06
CA ASP A 193 -4.94 2.86 -1.85
C ASP A 193 -5.81 3.64 -0.85
N PRO A 194 -7.10 3.88 -1.20
CA PRO A 194 -7.98 4.71 -0.40
C PRO A 194 -8.31 4.05 0.95
N PRO A 195 -8.37 4.83 2.04
CA PRO A 195 -8.75 4.32 3.35
C PRO A 195 -10.21 3.89 3.36
N SER A 196 -10.58 2.97 4.26
CA SER A 196 -11.99 2.58 4.48
C SER A 196 -12.83 3.76 4.96
N TYR A 197 -12.24 4.58 5.83
CA TYR A 197 -12.85 5.77 6.42
C TYR A 197 -11.81 6.87 6.62
N GLY A 198 -12.21 8.11 6.43
CA GLY A 198 -11.37 9.29 6.68
C GLY A 198 -12.18 10.53 6.96
N ARG A 199 -11.53 11.53 7.56
CA ARG A 199 -12.09 12.88 7.73
C ARG A 199 -11.13 13.89 7.10
N GLY A 200 -11.67 14.74 6.24
CA GLY A 200 -10.95 15.88 5.69
C GLY A 200 -10.77 16.99 6.71
N ALA A 201 -9.89 17.94 6.40
CA ALA A 201 -9.56 19.07 7.27
C ALA A 201 -10.78 19.98 7.57
N ASN A 202 -11.77 20.02 6.68
CA ASN A 202 -12.98 20.84 6.83
C ASN A 202 -14.19 20.00 7.28
N GLY A 203 -13.97 18.79 7.82
CA GLY A 203 -15.03 17.90 8.30
C GLY A 203 -15.68 17.01 7.24
N GLU A 204 -15.20 17.05 5.99
CA GLU A 204 -15.67 16.12 4.95
C GLU A 204 -15.45 14.66 5.40
N VAL A 205 -16.44 13.82 5.14
CA VAL A 205 -16.38 12.40 5.50
C VAL A 205 -16.14 11.59 4.25
N TRP A 206 -15.04 10.85 4.25
CA TRP A 206 -14.75 9.82 3.28
C TRP A 206 -15.24 8.47 3.79
N LYS A 207 -16.04 7.77 2.98
CA LYS A 207 -16.40 6.36 3.18
C LYS A 207 -16.14 5.64 1.86
N LEU A 208 -15.37 4.55 1.90
CA LEU A 208 -14.96 3.86 0.68
C LEU A 208 -16.16 3.41 -0.16
N GLU A 209 -17.20 2.90 0.49
CA GLU A 209 -18.38 2.33 -0.16
C GLU A 209 -19.16 3.35 -1.00
N THR A 210 -19.06 4.62 -0.65
CA THR A 210 -19.76 5.71 -1.37
C THR A 210 -18.83 6.50 -2.28
N GLU A 211 -17.56 6.60 -1.96
CA GLU A 211 -16.61 7.48 -2.64
C GLU A 211 -15.72 6.78 -3.67
N LEU A 212 -15.53 5.44 -3.59
CA LEU A 212 -14.63 4.73 -4.48
C LEU A 212 -15.05 4.85 -5.95
N PHE A 213 -16.29 4.54 -6.28
CA PHE A 213 -16.76 4.58 -7.66
C PHE A 213 -16.71 6.00 -8.27
N PRO A 214 -17.16 7.07 -7.59
CA PRO A 214 -16.96 8.44 -8.05
C PRO A 214 -15.50 8.81 -8.27
N LEU A 215 -14.59 8.44 -7.35
CA LEU A 215 -13.17 8.75 -7.48
C LEU A 215 -12.53 8.02 -8.66
N VAL A 216 -12.81 6.72 -8.86
CA VAL A 216 -12.30 5.95 -10.01
C VAL A 216 -12.81 6.56 -11.32
N THR A 217 -14.07 7.00 -11.36
CA THR A 217 -14.66 7.68 -12.53
C THR A 217 -13.96 9.02 -12.82
N LEU A 218 -13.54 9.76 -11.80
CA LEU A 218 -12.72 10.98 -12.00
C LEU A 218 -11.32 10.63 -12.50
N CYS A 219 -10.68 9.61 -11.91
CA CYS A 219 -9.33 9.20 -12.28
C CYS A 219 -9.25 8.65 -13.72
N GLU A 220 -10.33 8.05 -14.24
CA GLU A 220 -10.40 7.65 -15.65
C GLU A 220 -10.15 8.84 -16.58
N LYS A 221 -10.64 10.04 -16.24
CA LYS A 221 -10.50 11.26 -17.06
C LYS A 221 -9.06 11.79 -17.15
N VAL A 222 -8.19 11.43 -16.21
CA VAL A 222 -6.77 11.81 -16.25
C VAL A 222 -5.87 10.74 -16.86
N LEU A 223 -6.40 9.60 -17.31
CA LEU A 223 -5.63 8.65 -18.11
C LEU A 223 -5.23 9.25 -19.46
N SER A 224 -4.02 8.95 -19.92
CA SER A 224 -3.52 9.30 -21.25
C SER A 224 -4.26 8.51 -22.33
N ASP A 225 -4.00 8.84 -23.60
CA ASP A 225 -4.59 8.13 -24.74
C ASP A 225 -4.02 6.71 -24.92
N LYS A 226 -2.84 6.45 -24.35
CA LYS A 226 -2.19 5.14 -24.33
C LYS A 226 -1.85 4.78 -22.89
N PRO A 227 -2.86 4.50 -22.05
CA PRO A 227 -2.59 4.15 -20.67
C PRO A 227 -1.86 2.81 -20.56
N LEU A 228 -1.19 2.57 -19.42
CA LEU A 228 -0.45 1.34 -19.19
C LEU A 228 -1.18 0.45 -18.18
N PHE A 229 -1.58 1.02 -17.02
CA PHE A 229 -2.38 0.30 -16.03
C PHE A 229 -3.16 1.23 -15.10
N PHE A 230 -4.17 0.66 -14.46
CA PHE A 230 -4.90 1.22 -13.33
C PHE A 230 -4.90 0.22 -12.18
N LEU A 231 -4.50 0.61 -10.97
CA LEU A 231 -4.44 -0.26 -9.78
C LEU A 231 -5.22 0.37 -8.64
N ILE A 232 -6.10 -0.43 -8.02
CA ILE A 232 -6.80 -0.10 -6.77
C ILE A 232 -6.42 -1.13 -5.72
N ASN A 233 -6.04 -0.66 -4.53
CA ASN A 233 -5.92 -1.49 -3.34
C ASN A 233 -7.05 -1.19 -2.36
N SER A 234 -7.43 -2.16 -1.55
CA SER A 234 -8.40 -1.97 -0.47
C SER A 234 -8.15 -2.94 0.69
N TYR A 235 -8.19 -2.39 1.89
CA TYR A 235 -8.11 -3.12 3.15
C TYR A 235 -9.44 -3.09 3.91
N THR A 236 -10.52 -2.70 3.23
CA THR A 236 -11.85 -2.63 3.82
C THR A 236 -12.44 -4.02 4.01
N THR A 237 -12.74 -4.37 5.25
CA THR A 237 -13.41 -5.62 5.58
C THR A 237 -14.77 -5.69 4.87
N GLY A 238 -15.06 -6.83 4.25
CA GLY A 238 -16.31 -7.06 3.50
C GLY A 238 -16.31 -6.58 2.05
N LEU A 239 -15.29 -5.82 1.61
CA LEU A 239 -15.17 -5.47 0.20
C LEU A 239 -14.46 -6.60 -0.57
N GLN A 240 -15.25 -7.44 -1.22
CA GLN A 240 -14.74 -8.57 -1.99
C GLN A 240 -13.97 -8.13 -3.24
N PRO A 241 -12.97 -8.91 -3.73
CA PRO A 241 -12.25 -8.61 -4.98
C PRO A 241 -13.18 -8.37 -6.16
N GLN A 242 -14.28 -9.13 -6.25
CA GLN A 242 -15.26 -8.98 -7.32
C GLN A 242 -15.90 -7.60 -7.36
N VAL A 243 -16.09 -6.93 -6.20
CA VAL A 243 -16.62 -5.56 -6.16
C VAL A 243 -15.65 -4.59 -6.82
N ILE A 244 -14.35 -4.68 -6.48
CA ILE A 244 -13.31 -3.85 -7.09
C ILE A 244 -13.24 -4.11 -8.62
N LYS A 245 -13.33 -5.39 -9.02
CA LYS A 245 -13.39 -5.77 -10.44
C LYS A 245 -14.55 -5.08 -11.16
N ASN A 246 -15.75 -5.11 -10.58
CA ASN A 246 -16.94 -4.49 -11.16
C ASN A 246 -16.80 -2.96 -11.28
N VAL A 247 -16.21 -2.31 -10.26
CA VAL A 247 -15.91 -0.87 -10.30
C VAL A 247 -15.00 -0.54 -11.48
N LEU A 248 -13.92 -1.30 -11.68
CA LEU A 248 -12.97 -1.11 -12.78
C LEU A 248 -13.60 -1.42 -14.15
N GLU A 249 -14.40 -2.48 -14.26
CA GLU A 249 -15.11 -2.82 -15.49
C GLU A 249 -16.03 -1.66 -15.94
N ILE A 250 -16.79 -1.10 -15.00
CA ILE A 250 -17.81 -0.07 -15.33
C ILE A 250 -17.14 1.30 -15.52
N ALA A 251 -16.26 1.71 -14.61
CA ALA A 251 -15.73 3.07 -14.61
C ALA A 251 -14.58 3.28 -15.61
N VAL A 252 -13.80 2.22 -15.90
CA VAL A 252 -12.56 2.32 -16.69
C VAL A 252 -12.65 1.52 -17.98
N LYS A 253 -12.77 0.18 -17.89
CA LYS A 253 -12.67 -0.70 -19.07
C LYS A 253 -13.69 -0.38 -20.16
N ARG A 254 -14.95 -0.13 -19.81
CA ARG A 254 -16.00 0.20 -20.80
C ARG A 254 -15.67 1.40 -21.68
N LYS A 255 -14.78 2.29 -21.20
CA LYS A 255 -14.38 3.51 -21.92
C LYS A 255 -13.00 3.40 -22.57
N ARG A 256 -12.08 2.65 -21.96
CA ARG A 256 -10.65 2.62 -22.31
C ARG A 256 -10.17 1.26 -22.83
N GLY A 257 -10.98 0.22 -22.68
CA GLY A 257 -10.54 -1.14 -22.94
C GLY A 257 -9.66 -1.70 -21.82
N GLY A 258 -8.83 -2.68 -22.16
CA GLY A 258 -7.89 -3.33 -21.25
C GLY A 258 -8.46 -4.56 -20.55
N ASP A 259 -7.60 -5.29 -19.88
CA ASP A 259 -7.92 -6.52 -19.16
C ASP A 259 -8.08 -6.26 -17.67
N VAL A 260 -9.28 -6.56 -17.12
CA VAL A 260 -9.57 -6.36 -15.71
C VAL A 260 -9.37 -7.65 -14.91
N SER A 261 -8.60 -7.55 -13.85
CA SER A 261 -8.46 -8.60 -12.85
C SER A 261 -8.62 -8.07 -11.44
N ALA A 262 -9.01 -8.94 -10.51
CA ALA A 262 -8.97 -8.66 -9.08
C ALA A 262 -8.54 -9.90 -8.31
N TYR A 263 -7.82 -9.69 -7.22
CA TYR A 263 -7.23 -10.75 -6.42
C TYR A 263 -7.00 -10.31 -4.99
N GLU A 264 -6.93 -11.29 -4.10
CA GLU A 264 -6.47 -11.06 -2.74
C GLU A 264 -4.95 -11.01 -2.68
N VAL A 265 -4.41 -10.13 -1.83
CA VAL A 265 -3.00 -10.09 -1.46
C VAL A 265 -2.83 -10.58 -0.03
N GLY A 266 -1.74 -11.29 0.22
CA GLY A 266 -1.47 -11.89 1.52
C GLY A 266 0.02 -12.06 1.79
N LEU A 267 0.30 -12.60 2.97
CA LEU A 267 1.64 -12.85 3.47
C LEU A 267 1.78 -14.33 3.84
N ASP A 268 2.82 -14.99 3.32
CA ASP A 268 3.14 -16.36 3.69
C ASP A 268 3.56 -16.42 5.16
N THR A 269 3.03 -17.37 5.94
CA THR A 269 3.38 -17.61 7.34
C THR A 269 4.38 -18.75 7.42
N GLU A 270 5.57 -18.51 8.00
CA GLU A 270 6.68 -19.49 8.06
C GLU A 270 6.30 -20.73 8.87
N GLU A 271 5.65 -20.54 10.02
CA GLU A 271 5.32 -21.61 10.96
C GLU A 271 4.31 -22.60 10.40
N SER A 272 3.24 -22.13 9.78
CA SER A 272 2.11 -22.97 9.36
C SER A 272 2.04 -23.18 7.85
N GLY A 273 2.79 -22.40 7.05
CA GLY A 273 2.70 -22.41 5.59
C GLY A 273 1.37 -21.89 5.04
N VAL A 274 0.47 -21.35 5.90
CA VAL A 274 -0.76 -20.71 5.45
C VAL A 274 -0.48 -19.29 4.98
N ILE A 275 -1.32 -18.77 4.11
CA ILE A 275 -1.26 -17.36 3.69
C ILE A 275 -2.19 -16.54 4.56
N LEU A 276 -1.64 -15.56 5.28
CA LEU A 276 -2.43 -14.56 6.02
C LEU A 276 -3.04 -13.58 5.02
N PRO A 277 -4.38 -13.51 4.87
CA PRO A 277 -5.01 -12.55 3.98
C PRO A 277 -4.84 -11.14 4.53
N CYS A 278 -4.50 -10.18 3.66
CA CYS A 278 -4.24 -8.80 4.07
C CYS A 278 -5.23 -7.81 3.46
N GLY A 279 -5.51 -7.94 2.17
CA GLY A 279 -6.38 -7.03 1.45
C GLY A 279 -6.64 -7.49 0.02
N ASN A 280 -7.29 -6.63 -0.74
CA ASN A 280 -7.68 -6.89 -2.12
C ASN A 280 -7.05 -5.88 -3.06
N SER A 281 -6.69 -6.34 -4.26
CA SER A 281 -6.25 -5.49 -5.36
C SER A 281 -7.08 -5.74 -6.61
N GLY A 282 -7.35 -4.68 -7.36
CA GLY A 282 -7.94 -4.77 -8.68
C GLY A 282 -7.10 -3.99 -9.69
N THR A 283 -6.97 -4.52 -10.90
CA THR A 283 -6.14 -3.92 -11.96
C THR A 283 -6.88 -3.87 -13.28
N VAL A 284 -6.63 -2.82 -14.05
CA VAL A 284 -6.80 -2.82 -15.52
C VAL A 284 -5.41 -2.73 -16.13
N ILE A 285 -5.08 -3.62 -17.05
CA ILE A 285 -3.85 -3.57 -17.85
C ILE A 285 -4.28 -3.28 -19.29
N PHE A 286 -3.69 -2.25 -19.91
CA PHE A 286 -4.05 -1.78 -21.23
C PHE A 286 -3.08 -2.26 -22.31
#